data_b07ddeaf5eefe5e19f1631701851e0a0
#
_entry.id   b07ddeaf5eefe5e19f1631701851e0a0
#
_cell.length_a   1.000
_cell.length_b   1.000
_cell.length_c   1.000
_cell.angle_alpha   90.00
_cell.angle_beta   90.00
_cell.angle_gamma   90.00
#
_symmetry.space_group_name_H-M   'P 1'
#
loop_
_entity.id
_entity.type
_entity.pdbx_description
1 polymer ?
#
loop_
_entity_poly.entity_id
_entity_poly.type
_entity_poly.pdbx_seq_one_letter_code
_entity_poly.pdbx_strand_id
1 'polypeptide(L)'
;MKKILFTVMAFATLFGAVQAQGITVWTHFGDAELEWLQNEAAAFEGAFGVPVSLVKVELGEIKQKLLLSAPEGEAADLIVPIPHDQIGEMASGGVLADMTGFATADYLADLNKQAQLAFTYNGKLFGLPMYVEGPALIVNTDLVPEAPATFEDMIAIAQGLTNDDTYGFLYDIGNFYFSYIWINSNGGYVFGRDASGSLVASDLGLANEGTVAGAELMKKFRFDYGLIPTGVDYGVADGLFIDGKLGMIYNGPWAIPNYRDAGVNVKVMPVPPTADGQYFNGFMGVQGILLNQFSANSVDAANFAKWITRPAAQVTLANLTGKIPSSNKAAQEVSSDPIIAGFAAALANAVPMPNIPEMGNVWGPMGDALTQILDNQESDVPAILNGAAAQVEGN
;
A
#
# COMPACT_ATOMS: atom_id res chain seq x y z
N MET A 1 -50.61 6.86 -73.34
CA MET A 1 -49.29 6.36 -72.84
C MET A 1 -49.02 7.01 -71.51
N LYS A 2 -49.25 6.30 -70.37
CA LYS A 2 -49.00 6.78 -69.01
C LYS A 2 -47.59 6.35 -68.63
N LYS A 3 -46.68 7.31 -68.35
CA LYS A 3 -45.37 7.05 -67.75
C LYS A 3 -45.53 6.88 -66.26
N ILE A 4 -45.16 5.69 -65.74
CA ILE A 4 -45.08 5.37 -64.33
C ILE A 4 -43.65 5.72 -63.88
N LEU A 5 -43.56 6.69 -62.98
CA LEU A 5 -42.30 7.10 -62.37
C LEU A 5 -42.09 6.22 -61.11
N PHE A 6 -41.04 5.36 -61.11
CA PHE A 6 -40.62 4.62 -59.94
C PHE A 6 -39.68 5.48 -59.07
N THR A 7 -40.12 5.91 -57.92
CA THR A 7 -39.29 6.58 -56.93
C THR A 7 -38.61 5.49 -56.06
N VAL A 8 -37.33 5.30 -56.24
CA VAL A 8 -36.49 4.47 -55.35
C VAL A 8 -36.21 5.25 -54.07
N MET A 9 -36.79 4.85 -52.96
CA MET A 9 -36.53 5.40 -51.65
C MET A 9 -35.31 4.68 -51.07
N ALA A 10 -34.13 5.33 -51.05
CA ALA A 10 -32.90 4.84 -50.44
C ALA A 10 -33.07 4.98 -48.90
N PHE A 11 -33.19 3.85 -48.20
CA PHE A 11 -33.07 3.78 -46.75
C PHE A 11 -31.59 3.90 -46.40
N ALA A 12 -31.15 5.08 -45.99
CA ALA A 12 -29.86 5.28 -45.32
C ALA A 12 -30.01 4.79 -43.88
N THR A 13 -29.54 3.58 -43.61
CA THR A 13 -29.33 3.11 -42.22
C THR A 13 -28.19 3.93 -41.64
N LEU A 14 -28.53 4.94 -40.83
CA LEU A 14 -27.59 5.57 -39.91
C LEU A 14 -27.19 4.54 -38.85
N PHE A 15 -26.07 3.87 -39.06
CA PHE A 15 -25.32 3.26 -37.94
C PHE A 15 -24.77 4.44 -37.15
N GLY A 16 -25.50 4.89 -36.13
CA GLY A 16 -24.96 5.71 -35.08
C GLY A 16 -23.88 4.88 -34.40
N ALA A 17 -22.63 5.29 -34.52
CA ALA A 17 -21.59 4.77 -33.69
C ALA A 17 -22.02 5.04 -32.24
N VAL A 18 -22.39 4.00 -31.51
CA VAL A 18 -22.54 4.08 -30.07
C VAL A 18 -21.11 4.37 -29.56
N GLN A 19 -20.87 5.63 -29.26
CA GLN A 19 -19.59 6.00 -28.66
C GLN A 19 -19.57 5.27 -27.31
N ALA A 20 -18.57 4.41 -27.10
CA ALA A 20 -18.40 3.71 -25.84
C ALA A 20 -18.40 4.75 -24.72
N GLN A 21 -19.28 4.58 -23.75
CA GLN A 21 -19.30 5.43 -22.58
C GLN A 21 -18.00 5.14 -21.83
N GLY A 22 -17.11 6.15 -21.68
CA GLY A 22 -15.80 5.97 -21.05
C GLY A 22 -15.92 5.57 -19.60
N ILE A 23 -14.85 5.01 -19.04
CA ILE A 23 -14.75 4.68 -17.62
C ILE A 23 -14.02 5.78 -16.86
N THR A 24 -14.40 5.99 -15.61
CA THR A 24 -13.74 6.91 -14.68
C THR A 24 -12.96 6.13 -13.62
N VAL A 25 -11.75 6.55 -13.36
CA VAL A 25 -10.84 5.92 -12.39
C VAL A 25 -10.41 6.94 -11.36
N TRP A 26 -10.63 6.67 -10.07
CA TRP A 26 -9.99 7.41 -8.99
C TRP A 26 -8.63 6.81 -8.69
N THR A 27 -7.63 7.67 -8.55
CA THR A 27 -6.27 7.25 -8.23
C THR A 27 -5.61 8.21 -7.26
N HIS A 28 -4.78 7.67 -6.36
CA HIS A 28 -3.89 8.48 -5.53
C HIS A 28 -2.45 8.47 -6.06
N PHE A 29 -2.18 7.80 -7.16
CA PHE A 29 -0.86 7.83 -7.81
C PHE A 29 -0.42 9.24 -8.12
N GLY A 30 0.87 9.49 -7.95
CA GLY A 30 1.54 10.73 -8.33
C GLY A 30 2.76 10.42 -9.19
N ASP A 31 3.35 11.47 -9.74
CA ASP A 31 4.61 11.41 -10.46
C ASP A 31 4.69 10.27 -11.49
N ALA A 32 5.76 9.47 -11.42
CA ALA A 32 6.03 8.38 -12.35
C ALA A 32 4.93 7.28 -12.37
N GLU A 33 4.26 7.03 -11.25
CA GLU A 33 3.18 6.05 -11.18
C GLU A 33 1.93 6.53 -11.91
N LEU A 34 1.62 7.83 -11.81
CA LEU A 34 0.51 8.44 -12.54
C LEU A 34 0.80 8.44 -14.03
N GLU A 35 2.03 8.75 -14.45
CA GLU A 35 2.45 8.68 -15.85
C GLU A 35 2.31 7.25 -16.39
N TRP A 36 2.74 6.24 -15.62
CA TRP A 36 2.54 4.84 -15.97
C TRP A 36 1.05 4.52 -16.19
N LEU A 37 0.17 4.94 -15.26
CA LEU A 37 -1.27 4.68 -15.37
C LEU A 37 -1.90 5.42 -16.56
N GLN A 38 -1.45 6.64 -16.88
CA GLN A 38 -1.88 7.40 -18.07
C GLN A 38 -1.48 6.67 -19.36
N ASN A 39 -0.26 6.13 -19.43
CA ASN A 39 0.21 5.37 -20.58
C ASN A 39 -0.58 4.07 -20.78
N GLU A 40 -0.91 3.35 -19.68
CA GLU A 40 -1.75 2.16 -19.73
C GLU A 40 -3.19 2.49 -20.14
N ALA A 41 -3.75 3.61 -19.67
CA ALA A 41 -5.07 4.10 -20.06
C ALA A 41 -5.13 4.43 -21.56
N ALA A 42 -4.14 5.16 -22.07
CA ALA A 42 -4.05 5.50 -23.50
C ALA A 42 -3.87 4.24 -24.38
N ALA A 43 -3.07 3.26 -23.93
CA ALA A 43 -2.89 2.00 -24.63
C ALA A 43 -4.19 1.16 -24.65
N PHE A 44 -4.94 1.14 -23.57
CA PHE A 44 -6.23 0.47 -23.49
C PHE A 44 -7.27 1.14 -24.40
N GLU A 45 -7.37 2.47 -24.38
CA GLU A 45 -8.24 3.21 -25.28
C GLU A 45 -7.90 2.94 -26.75
N GLY A 46 -6.61 2.97 -27.10
CA GLY A 46 -6.15 2.64 -28.46
C GLY A 46 -6.48 1.21 -28.91
N ALA A 47 -6.48 0.25 -27.99
CA ALA A 47 -6.74 -1.15 -28.29
C ALA A 47 -8.25 -1.50 -28.35
N PHE A 48 -9.07 -0.88 -27.50
CA PHE A 48 -10.46 -1.27 -27.28
C PHE A 48 -11.47 -0.16 -27.63
N GLY A 49 -11.04 1.07 -27.86
CA GLY A 49 -11.90 2.21 -28.16
C GLY A 49 -12.73 2.69 -26.95
N VAL A 50 -12.31 2.34 -25.74
CA VAL A 50 -12.97 2.76 -24.49
C VAL A 50 -12.14 3.85 -23.83
N PRO A 51 -12.63 5.11 -23.76
CA PRO A 51 -11.94 6.20 -23.08
C PRO A 51 -11.78 5.93 -21.58
N VAL A 52 -10.61 6.31 -21.01
CA VAL A 52 -10.33 6.18 -19.58
C VAL A 52 -9.98 7.55 -19.01
N SER A 53 -10.83 8.04 -18.09
CA SER A 53 -10.63 9.31 -17.39
C SER A 53 -10.05 9.08 -16.00
N LEU A 54 -8.89 9.65 -15.72
CA LEU A 54 -8.22 9.56 -14.42
C LEU A 54 -8.53 10.80 -13.57
N VAL A 55 -8.94 10.59 -12.32
CA VAL A 55 -9.22 11.64 -11.34
C VAL A 55 -8.36 11.40 -10.11
N LYS A 56 -7.49 12.35 -9.78
CA LYS A 56 -6.66 12.27 -8.57
C LYS A 56 -7.54 12.50 -7.32
N VAL A 57 -7.42 11.59 -6.37
CA VAL A 57 -8.07 11.66 -5.04
C VAL A 57 -7.04 11.24 -4.01
N GLU A 58 -6.92 11.97 -2.92
CA GLU A 58 -5.98 11.63 -1.86
C GLU A 58 -6.37 10.30 -1.18
N LEU A 59 -5.37 9.45 -0.90
CA LEU A 59 -5.60 8.09 -0.36
C LEU A 59 -6.51 8.10 0.87
N GLY A 60 -6.29 9.05 1.80
CA GLY A 60 -7.08 9.17 3.03
C GLY A 60 -8.57 9.53 2.81
N GLU A 61 -8.92 10.04 1.63
CA GLU A 61 -10.28 10.47 1.29
C GLU A 61 -11.06 9.41 0.48
N ILE A 62 -10.35 8.51 -0.22
CA ILE A 62 -10.96 7.58 -1.20
C ILE A 62 -12.07 6.75 -0.57
N LYS A 63 -11.80 6.11 0.56
CA LYS A 63 -12.76 5.21 1.23
C LYS A 63 -14.04 5.95 1.60
N GLN A 64 -13.92 7.06 2.33
CA GLN A 64 -15.08 7.84 2.75
C GLN A 64 -15.87 8.36 1.55
N LYS A 65 -15.17 8.87 0.56
CA LYS A 65 -15.79 9.39 -0.67
C LYS A 65 -16.53 8.30 -1.43
N LEU A 66 -15.95 7.09 -1.55
CA LEU A 66 -16.61 5.96 -2.20
C LEU A 66 -17.89 5.53 -1.46
N LEU A 67 -17.80 5.37 -0.13
CA LEU A 67 -18.95 4.98 0.70
C LEU A 67 -20.13 5.97 0.57
N LEU A 68 -19.85 7.26 0.43
CA LEU A 68 -20.89 8.29 0.32
C LEU A 68 -21.42 8.44 -1.09
N SER A 69 -20.57 8.44 -2.12
CA SER A 69 -20.97 8.83 -3.48
C SER A 69 -21.33 7.65 -4.38
N ALA A 70 -20.90 6.41 -4.07
CA ALA A 70 -21.21 5.26 -4.91
C ALA A 70 -22.72 4.93 -4.99
N PRO A 71 -23.47 4.93 -3.87
CA PRO A 71 -24.93 4.70 -3.93
C PRO A 71 -25.69 5.77 -4.73
N GLU A 72 -25.15 6.99 -4.81
CA GLU A 72 -25.75 8.10 -5.56
C GLU A 72 -25.38 8.09 -7.06
N GLY A 73 -24.52 7.16 -7.47
CA GLY A 73 -24.02 7.07 -8.86
C GLY A 73 -22.99 8.15 -9.23
N GLU A 74 -22.35 8.77 -8.23
CA GLU A 74 -21.39 9.88 -8.41
C GLU A 74 -19.93 9.44 -8.21
N ALA A 75 -19.70 8.16 -7.89
CA ALA A 75 -18.34 7.63 -7.74
C ALA A 75 -17.75 7.16 -9.06
N ALA A 76 -16.41 7.04 -9.11
CA ALA A 76 -15.71 6.43 -10.22
C ALA A 76 -16.09 4.96 -10.41
N ASP A 77 -15.88 4.44 -11.62
CA ASP A 77 -16.09 3.03 -11.94
C ASP A 77 -15.05 2.13 -11.25
N LEU A 78 -13.79 2.61 -11.20
CA LEU A 78 -12.65 1.92 -10.57
C LEU A 78 -11.91 2.81 -9.58
N ILE A 79 -11.30 2.17 -8.59
CA ILE A 79 -10.31 2.76 -7.70
C ILE A 79 -8.97 2.05 -7.92
N VAL A 80 -7.90 2.80 -8.22
CA VAL A 80 -6.58 2.29 -8.63
C VAL A 80 -5.44 3.15 -8.05
N PRO A 81 -4.61 2.63 -7.20
CA PRO A 81 -4.79 1.44 -6.38
C PRO A 81 -5.54 1.75 -5.08
N ILE A 82 -5.75 0.72 -4.28
CA ILE A 82 -6.20 0.84 -2.90
C ILE A 82 -5.56 -0.25 -2.04
N PRO A 83 -5.11 0.05 -0.81
CA PRO A 83 -4.57 -0.95 0.10
C PRO A 83 -5.68 -1.87 0.64
N HIS A 84 -5.36 -3.14 0.76
CA HIS A 84 -6.32 -4.21 1.05
C HIS A 84 -6.96 -4.14 2.45
N ASP A 85 -6.35 -3.45 3.42
CA ASP A 85 -6.92 -3.25 4.75
C ASP A 85 -8.24 -2.48 4.76
N GLN A 86 -8.53 -1.73 3.69
CA GLN A 86 -9.75 -0.94 3.55
C GLN A 86 -10.93 -1.72 2.94
N ILE A 87 -10.69 -2.93 2.39
CA ILE A 87 -11.75 -3.63 1.65
C ILE A 87 -12.90 -4.11 2.55
N GLY A 88 -12.61 -4.51 3.80
CA GLY A 88 -13.63 -5.03 4.71
C GLY A 88 -14.75 -4.03 4.97
N GLU A 89 -14.41 -2.79 5.25
CA GLU A 89 -15.39 -1.72 5.49
C GLU A 89 -16.18 -1.37 4.22
N MET A 90 -15.50 -1.22 3.08
CA MET A 90 -16.16 -0.89 1.82
C MET A 90 -17.03 -2.04 1.30
N ALA A 91 -16.59 -3.31 1.46
CA ALA A 91 -17.38 -4.48 1.09
C ALA A 91 -18.61 -4.63 1.99
N SER A 92 -18.47 -4.42 3.30
CA SER A 92 -19.58 -4.43 4.25
C SER A 92 -20.56 -3.28 4.01
N GLY A 93 -20.05 -2.13 3.55
CA GLY A 93 -20.85 -0.98 3.10
C GLY A 93 -21.56 -1.20 1.77
N GLY A 94 -21.32 -2.33 1.08
CA GLY A 94 -22.01 -2.72 -0.16
C GLY A 94 -21.63 -1.88 -1.38
N VAL A 95 -20.48 -1.18 -1.35
CA VAL A 95 -20.02 -0.31 -2.45
C VAL A 95 -19.05 -1.01 -3.40
N LEU A 96 -18.57 -2.21 -3.07
CA LEU A 96 -17.66 -2.99 -3.91
C LEU A 96 -18.37 -4.11 -4.66
N ALA A 97 -18.05 -4.25 -5.94
CA ALA A 97 -18.49 -5.37 -6.75
C ALA A 97 -17.71 -6.66 -6.42
N ASP A 98 -18.40 -7.79 -6.40
CA ASP A 98 -17.77 -9.11 -6.39
C ASP A 98 -17.08 -9.36 -7.73
N MET A 99 -15.75 -9.39 -7.73
CA MET A 99 -14.94 -9.58 -8.94
C MET A 99 -14.64 -11.06 -9.24
N THR A 100 -15.14 -12.01 -8.44
CA THR A 100 -14.90 -13.44 -8.64
C THR A 100 -15.26 -13.90 -10.06
N GLY A 101 -16.37 -13.39 -10.61
CA GLY A 101 -16.80 -13.72 -11.97
C GLY A 101 -15.99 -13.07 -13.10
N PHE A 102 -15.23 -12.02 -12.80
CA PHE A 102 -14.35 -11.33 -13.76
C PHE A 102 -12.93 -11.91 -13.79
N ALA A 103 -12.48 -12.57 -12.72
CA ALA A 103 -11.17 -13.21 -12.63
C ALA A 103 -11.22 -14.62 -13.25
N THR A 104 -10.43 -14.85 -14.31
CA THR A 104 -10.32 -16.17 -14.92
C THR A 104 -9.51 -17.14 -14.05
N ALA A 105 -9.66 -18.45 -14.23
CA ALA A 105 -8.89 -19.45 -13.52
C ALA A 105 -7.37 -19.28 -13.75
N ASP A 106 -6.96 -18.96 -14.97
CA ASP A 106 -5.54 -18.73 -15.31
C ASP A 106 -4.99 -17.47 -14.64
N TYR A 107 -5.79 -16.41 -14.54
CA TYR A 107 -5.43 -15.20 -13.80
C TYR A 107 -5.21 -15.49 -12.32
N LEU A 108 -6.17 -16.18 -11.69
CA LEU A 108 -6.08 -16.56 -10.28
C LEU A 108 -4.91 -17.51 -9.98
N ALA A 109 -4.60 -18.42 -10.91
CA ALA A 109 -3.48 -19.35 -10.78
C ALA A 109 -2.11 -18.64 -10.86
N ASP A 110 -2.01 -17.50 -11.54
CA ASP A 110 -0.80 -16.70 -11.63
C ASP A 110 -0.60 -15.74 -10.43
N LEU A 111 -1.62 -15.53 -9.60
CA LEU A 111 -1.51 -14.64 -8.46
C LEU A 111 -0.73 -15.25 -7.29
N ASN A 112 0.08 -14.42 -6.65
CA ASN A 112 0.60 -14.70 -5.31
C ASN A 112 -0.56 -15.01 -4.36
N LYS A 113 -0.44 -16.11 -3.60
CA LYS A 113 -1.52 -16.58 -2.73
C LYS A 113 -1.91 -15.57 -1.64
N GLN A 114 -0.94 -14.89 -1.04
CA GLN A 114 -1.20 -13.88 -0.02
C GLN A 114 -1.89 -12.66 -0.63
N ALA A 115 -1.47 -12.25 -1.84
CA ALA A 115 -2.12 -11.15 -2.53
C ALA A 115 -3.59 -11.47 -2.88
N GLN A 116 -3.89 -12.70 -3.29
CA GLN A 116 -5.27 -13.14 -3.52
C GLN A 116 -6.09 -13.11 -2.22
N LEU A 117 -5.54 -13.65 -1.12
CA LEU A 117 -6.21 -13.66 0.18
C LEU A 117 -6.46 -12.25 0.73
N ALA A 118 -5.52 -11.32 0.50
CA ALA A 118 -5.64 -9.93 0.92
C ALA A 118 -6.91 -9.26 0.34
N PHE A 119 -7.27 -9.56 -0.90
CA PHE A 119 -8.48 -9.04 -1.56
C PHE A 119 -9.70 -9.98 -1.47
N THR A 120 -9.61 -11.04 -0.66
CA THR A 120 -10.73 -11.93 -0.39
C THR A 120 -11.34 -11.59 0.97
N TYR A 121 -12.62 -11.28 0.99
CA TYR A 121 -13.40 -11.01 2.20
C TYR A 121 -14.70 -11.80 2.15
N ASN A 122 -15.05 -12.50 3.23
CA ASN A 122 -16.22 -13.38 3.31
C ASN A 122 -16.36 -14.35 2.10
N GLY A 123 -15.22 -14.91 1.64
CA GLY A 123 -15.17 -15.88 0.54
C GLY A 123 -15.35 -15.30 -0.87
N LYS A 124 -15.42 -13.97 -1.03
CA LYS A 124 -15.56 -13.27 -2.30
C LYS A 124 -14.31 -12.44 -2.59
N LEU A 125 -13.97 -12.36 -3.88
CA LEU A 125 -12.87 -11.51 -4.34
C LEU A 125 -13.39 -10.10 -4.62
N PHE A 126 -12.99 -9.10 -3.84
CA PHE A 126 -13.45 -7.72 -3.98
C PHE A 126 -12.46 -6.80 -4.70
N GLY A 127 -11.35 -7.33 -5.19
CA GLY A 127 -10.41 -6.55 -5.99
C GLY A 127 -9.43 -7.45 -6.73
N LEU A 128 -8.78 -6.89 -7.74
CA LEU A 128 -7.68 -7.55 -8.45
C LEU A 128 -6.35 -7.06 -7.88
N PRO A 129 -5.55 -7.93 -7.24
CA PRO A 129 -4.24 -7.56 -6.72
C PRO A 129 -3.31 -7.07 -7.83
N MET A 130 -2.56 -6.00 -7.55
CA MET A 130 -1.64 -5.40 -8.51
C MET A 130 -0.17 -5.59 -8.10
N TYR A 131 0.16 -5.26 -6.85
CA TYR A 131 1.49 -5.45 -6.29
C TYR A 131 1.46 -5.62 -4.76
N VAL A 132 2.55 -6.16 -4.25
CA VAL A 132 2.83 -6.28 -2.82
C VAL A 132 3.87 -5.21 -2.46
N GLU A 133 3.70 -4.58 -1.32
CA GLU A 133 4.63 -3.58 -0.81
C GLU A 133 4.67 -3.57 0.72
N GLY A 134 5.69 -2.94 1.24
CA GLY A 134 5.85 -2.66 2.66
C GLY A 134 7.19 -1.98 2.90
N PRO A 135 7.39 -1.36 4.06
CA PRO A 135 8.64 -0.71 4.37
C PRO A 135 9.80 -1.69 4.55
N ALA A 136 10.99 -1.23 4.19
CA ALA A 136 12.26 -1.88 4.41
C ALA A 136 13.30 -0.86 4.88
N LEU A 137 14.46 -1.30 5.33
CA LEU A 137 15.58 -0.42 5.57
C LEU A 137 16.19 -0.03 4.21
N ILE A 138 16.16 1.26 3.91
CA ILE A 138 16.79 1.85 2.73
C ILE A 138 18.04 2.59 3.19
N VAL A 139 19.17 2.20 2.68
CA VAL A 139 20.50 2.70 3.08
C VAL A 139 21.03 3.59 1.98
N ASN A 140 21.41 4.82 2.31
CA ASN A 140 22.18 5.70 1.45
C ASN A 140 23.65 5.24 1.49
N THR A 141 24.10 4.59 0.42
CA THR A 141 25.44 3.98 0.37
C THR A 141 26.58 5.00 0.28
N ASP A 142 26.28 6.26 -0.01
CA ASP A 142 27.29 7.33 0.01
C ASP A 142 27.65 7.74 1.45
N LEU A 143 26.70 7.64 2.38
CA LEU A 143 26.91 7.92 3.81
C LEU A 143 27.21 6.65 4.63
N VAL A 144 26.68 5.51 4.21
CA VAL A 144 26.83 4.20 4.86
C VAL A 144 27.32 3.18 3.83
N PRO A 145 28.62 3.19 3.47
CA PRO A 145 29.17 2.31 2.44
C PRO A 145 29.04 0.82 2.78
N GLU A 146 29.13 0.49 4.07
CA GLU A 146 28.94 -0.87 4.57
C GLU A 146 27.61 -0.95 5.34
N ALA A 147 26.65 -1.67 4.79
CA ALA A 147 25.34 -1.85 5.41
C ALA A 147 25.46 -2.60 6.75
N PRO A 148 24.63 -2.25 7.76
CA PRO A 148 24.69 -2.90 9.07
C PRO A 148 24.36 -4.39 8.98
N ALA A 149 25.09 -5.20 9.75
CA ALA A 149 24.89 -6.65 9.84
C ALA A 149 23.92 -7.04 10.96
N THR A 150 23.90 -6.25 12.03
CA THR A 150 23.01 -6.44 13.18
C THR A 150 22.24 -5.13 13.49
N PHE A 151 21.19 -5.25 14.27
CA PHE A 151 20.42 -4.10 14.75
C PHE A 151 21.31 -3.16 15.59
N GLU A 152 22.18 -3.74 16.40
CA GLU A 152 23.13 -2.98 17.23
C GLU A 152 24.14 -2.21 16.34
N ASP A 153 24.62 -2.81 15.25
CA ASP A 153 25.44 -2.11 14.25
C ASP A 153 24.67 -0.95 13.62
N MET A 154 23.39 -1.17 13.27
CA MET A 154 22.52 -0.12 12.71
C MET A 154 22.44 1.09 13.66
N ILE A 155 22.21 0.83 14.95
CA ILE A 155 22.14 1.89 15.97
C ILE A 155 23.50 2.60 16.11
N ALA A 156 24.60 1.85 16.18
CA ALA A 156 25.95 2.44 16.32
C ALA A 156 26.33 3.30 15.10
N ILE A 157 26.05 2.84 13.88
CA ILE A 157 26.26 3.60 12.65
C ILE A 157 25.39 4.86 12.67
N ALA A 158 24.11 4.72 13.04
CA ALA A 158 23.19 5.84 13.09
C ALA A 158 23.64 6.92 14.09
N GLN A 159 24.07 6.52 15.29
CA GLN A 159 24.62 7.45 16.29
C GLN A 159 25.90 8.15 15.81
N GLY A 160 26.77 7.40 15.13
CA GLY A 160 28.02 7.96 14.59
C GLY A 160 27.83 8.99 13.48
N LEU A 161 26.74 8.89 12.72
CA LEU A 161 26.39 9.81 11.64
C LEU A 161 25.57 11.02 12.10
N THR A 162 24.82 10.88 13.20
CA THR A 162 23.90 11.93 13.67
C THR A 162 24.68 13.11 14.26
N ASN A 163 24.51 14.29 13.66
CA ASN A 163 25.09 15.56 14.09
C ASN A 163 24.16 16.72 13.66
N ASP A 164 24.64 17.97 13.68
CA ASP A 164 23.82 19.14 13.34
C ASP A 164 23.38 19.20 11.86
N ASP A 165 24.11 18.54 10.94
CA ASP A 165 23.90 18.59 9.50
C ASP A 165 23.33 17.30 8.91
N THR A 166 23.55 16.17 9.55
CA THR A 166 23.20 14.83 9.06
C THR A 166 22.53 13.98 10.14
N TYR A 167 21.71 13.03 9.69
CA TYR A 167 21.03 12.06 10.55
C TYR A 167 21.42 10.63 10.14
N GLY A 168 21.56 9.74 11.12
CA GLY A 168 21.93 8.36 10.85
C GLY A 168 20.74 7.48 10.49
N PHE A 169 19.62 7.63 11.21
CA PHE A 169 18.40 6.84 10.97
C PHE A 169 17.14 7.64 11.34
N LEU A 170 16.21 7.75 10.41
CA LEU A 170 14.88 8.34 10.63
C LEU A 170 13.79 7.50 9.97
N TYR A 171 12.57 7.68 10.44
CA TYR A 171 11.33 7.22 9.82
C TYR A 171 10.15 7.97 10.44
N ASP A 172 8.95 7.85 9.88
CA ASP A 172 7.71 8.42 10.42
C ASP A 172 7.28 7.66 11.69
N ILE A 173 7.94 7.98 12.81
CA ILE A 173 7.84 7.23 14.07
C ILE A 173 6.46 7.35 14.73
N GLY A 174 5.72 8.43 14.47
CA GLY A 174 4.36 8.64 14.96
C GLY A 174 3.30 7.86 14.19
N ASN A 175 3.65 7.30 13.05
CA ASN A 175 2.72 6.58 12.19
C ASN A 175 2.72 5.08 12.51
N PHE A 176 1.57 4.55 12.90
CA PHE A 176 1.42 3.17 13.33
C PHE A 176 1.80 2.15 12.23
N TYR A 177 1.57 2.47 10.95
CA TYR A 177 1.96 1.60 9.84
C TYR A 177 3.46 1.32 9.80
N PHE A 178 4.28 2.37 9.92
CA PHE A 178 5.74 2.22 9.96
C PHE A 178 6.23 1.65 11.29
N SER A 179 5.58 2.02 12.39
CA SER A 179 6.00 1.64 13.74
C SER A 179 5.62 0.22 14.15
N TYR A 180 4.70 -0.41 13.41
CA TYR A 180 4.26 -1.78 13.70
C TYR A 180 5.40 -2.82 13.69
N ILE A 181 6.47 -2.58 12.94
CA ILE A 181 7.64 -3.47 12.92
C ILE A 181 8.24 -3.68 14.31
N TRP A 182 8.34 -2.63 15.12
CA TRP A 182 8.87 -2.72 16.48
C TRP A 182 7.89 -3.41 17.44
N ILE A 183 6.62 -3.18 17.23
CA ILE A 183 5.53 -3.77 18.01
C ILE A 183 5.43 -5.27 17.73
N ASN A 184 5.28 -5.67 16.48
CA ASN A 184 5.11 -7.08 16.11
C ASN A 184 6.34 -7.93 16.48
N SER A 185 7.54 -7.39 16.31
CA SER A 185 8.78 -8.10 16.63
C SER A 185 8.97 -8.40 18.11
N ASN A 186 8.22 -7.72 18.97
CA ASN A 186 8.18 -7.96 20.42
C ASN A 186 6.96 -8.77 20.84
N GLY A 187 6.15 -9.30 19.91
CA GLY A 187 4.96 -10.11 20.22
C GLY A 187 3.65 -9.32 20.31
N GLY A 188 3.67 -8.03 19.92
CA GLY A 188 2.43 -7.25 19.72
C GLY A 188 1.72 -7.65 18.45
N TYR A 189 0.40 -7.49 18.41
CA TYR A 189 -0.43 -7.73 17.24
C TYR A 189 -1.65 -6.80 17.23
N VAL A 190 -2.33 -6.68 16.11
CA VAL A 190 -3.57 -5.90 16.04
C VAL A 190 -4.75 -6.77 16.51
N PHE A 191 -5.08 -7.80 15.74
CA PHE A 191 -6.13 -8.76 16.05
C PHE A 191 -5.57 -10.17 16.15
N GLY A 192 -5.98 -10.91 17.16
CA GLY A 192 -5.68 -12.33 17.29
C GLY A 192 -6.35 -13.18 16.21
N ARG A 193 -6.01 -14.47 16.19
CA ARG A 193 -6.58 -15.43 15.26
C ARG A 193 -7.16 -16.63 15.98
N ASP A 194 -8.30 -17.09 15.49
CA ASP A 194 -8.90 -18.33 15.97
C ASP A 194 -8.16 -19.59 15.45
N ALA A 195 -8.63 -20.77 15.85
CA ALA A 195 -8.06 -22.04 15.44
C ALA A 195 -8.13 -22.31 13.91
N SER A 196 -8.99 -21.60 13.18
CA SER A 196 -9.05 -21.64 11.71
C SER A 196 -8.08 -20.68 11.03
N GLY A 197 -7.43 -19.79 11.79
CA GLY A 197 -6.58 -18.70 11.31
C GLY A 197 -7.33 -17.43 10.93
N SER A 198 -8.65 -17.36 11.20
CA SER A 198 -9.45 -16.16 10.95
C SER A 198 -9.19 -15.10 12.01
N LEU A 199 -9.21 -13.82 11.60
CA LEU A 199 -9.06 -12.70 12.53
C LEU A 199 -10.24 -12.61 13.50
N VAL A 200 -9.95 -12.33 14.77
CA VAL A 200 -10.93 -12.17 15.86
C VAL A 200 -10.90 -10.72 16.32
N ALA A 201 -11.87 -9.91 15.89
CA ALA A 201 -11.93 -8.48 16.17
C ALA A 201 -11.93 -8.14 17.69
N SER A 202 -12.45 -9.02 18.53
CA SER A 202 -12.49 -8.85 19.99
C SER A 202 -11.19 -9.28 20.71
N ASP A 203 -10.23 -9.88 19.98
CA ASP A 203 -8.91 -10.22 20.54
C ASP A 203 -7.90 -9.18 20.08
N LEU A 204 -7.81 -8.08 20.86
CA LEU A 204 -6.93 -6.95 20.58
C LEU A 204 -5.59 -7.10 21.30
N GLY A 205 -4.51 -7.10 20.53
CA GLY A 205 -3.13 -7.12 21.05
C GLY A 205 -2.51 -5.73 21.19
N LEU A 206 -3.28 -4.65 21.04
CA LEU A 206 -2.78 -3.27 20.97
C LEU A 206 -2.21 -2.72 22.28
N ALA A 207 -2.45 -3.41 23.41
CA ALA A 207 -1.91 -3.05 24.72
C ALA A 207 -1.27 -4.26 25.45
N ASN A 208 -0.97 -5.35 24.72
CA ASN A 208 -0.29 -6.50 25.31
C ASN A 208 1.18 -6.17 25.66
N GLU A 209 1.86 -7.07 26.39
CA GLU A 209 3.25 -6.88 26.81
C GLU A 209 4.20 -6.63 25.62
N GLY A 210 3.96 -7.28 24.47
CA GLY A 210 4.76 -7.11 23.25
C GLY A 210 4.58 -5.72 22.65
N THR A 211 3.35 -5.21 22.61
CA THR A 211 3.07 -3.85 22.12
C THR A 211 3.73 -2.79 23.02
N VAL A 212 3.65 -2.98 24.33
CA VAL A 212 4.33 -2.12 25.31
C VAL A 212 5.85 -2.15 25.08
N ALA A 213 6.45 -3.34 24.93
CA ALA A 213 7.90 -3.48 24.69
C ALA A 213 8.34 -2.81 23.38
N GLY A 214 7.54 -2.93 22.31
CA GLY A 214 7.80 -2.26 21.03
C GLY A 214 7.74 -0.74 21.16
N ALA A 215 6.75 -0.19 21.85
CA ALA A 215 6.63 1.24 22.08
C ALA A 215 7.77 1.79 22.98
N GLU A 216 8.21 1.03 23.97
CA GLU A 216 9.40 1.38 24.78
C GLU A 216 10.68 1.36 23.95
N LEU A 217 10.83 0.46 22.97
CA LEU A 217 11.96 0.50 22.03
C LEU A 217 11.93 1.78 21.18
N MET A 218 10.74 2.21 20.75
CA MET A 218 10.58 3.47 20.00
C MET A 218 10.97 4.69 20.86
N LYS A 219 10.64 4.71 22.14
CA LYS A 219 11.15 5.74 23.09
C LYS A 219 12.66 5.78 23.13
N LYS A 220 13.34 4.62 23.10
CA LYS A 220 14.81 4.57 23.08
C LYS A 220 15.39 5.22 21.83
N PHE A 221 14.78 5.08 20.65
CA PHE A 221 15.25 5.78 19.44
C PHE A 221 15.32 7.28 19.65
N ARG A 222 14.36 7.85 20.37
CA ARG A 222 14.29 9.29 20.63
C ARG A 222 15.16 9.71 21.82
N PHE A 223 14.95 9.10 22.99
CA PHE A 223 15.47 9.61 24.25
C PHE A 223 16.83 9.01 24.65
N ASP A 224 17.05 7.72 24.39
CA ASP A 224 18.27 7.05 24.82
C ASP A 224 19.35 7.08 23.72
N TYR A 225 18.96 6.80 22.46
CA TYR A 225 19.90 6.79 21.34
C TYR A 225 20.07 8.15 20.68
N GLY A 226 19.12 9.07 20.86
CA GLY A 226 19.16 10.41 20.30
C GLY A 226 19.04 10.45 18.77
N LEU A 227 18.40 9.45 18.16
CA LEU A 227 18.37 9.30 16.71
C LEU A 227 17.24 10.09 16.06
N ILE A 228 16.04 10.10 16.66
CA ILE A 228 14.82 10.66 16.05
C ILE A 228 14.33 11.86 16.87
N PRO A 229 14.61 13.10 16.45
CA PRO A 229 14.17 14.28 17.17
C PRO A 229 12.65 14.49 17.09
N THR A 230 12.13 15.38 17.92
CA THR A 230 10.73 15.80 17.87
C THR A 230 10.42 16.47 16.54
N GLY A 231 9.21 16.24 16.01
CA GLY A 231 8.74 16.85 14.75
C GLY A 231 9.17 16.10 13.49
N VAL A 232 9.80 14.94 13.61
CA VAL A 232 10.04 14.06 12.45
C VAL A 232 8.76 13.34 12.09
N ASP A 233 8.26 13.63 10.90
CA ASP A 233 7.18 12.94 10.21
C ASP A 233 7.70 12.33 8.90
N TYR A 234 6.80 11.79 8.08
CA TYR A 234 7.13 11.24 6.77
C TYR A 234 7.86 12.25 5.88
N GLY A 235 7.32 13.47 5.75
CA GLY A 235 7.86 14.50 4.86
C GLY A 235 9.26 14.95 5.26
N VAL A 236 9.52 15.12 6.56
CA VAL A 236 10.84 15.49 7.09
C VAL A 236 11.85 14.37 6.84
N ALA A 237 11.53 13.12 7.16
CA ALA A 237 12.45 12.00 6.96
C ALA A 237 12.75 11.78 5.48
N ASP A 238 11.74 11.79 4.62
CA ASP A 238 11.84 11.60 3.17
C ASP A 238 12.66 12.72 2.52
N GLY A 239 12.38 13.99 2.87
CA GLY A 239 13.10 15.15 2.36
C GLY A 239 14.59 15.13 2.73
N LEU A 240 14.93 14.76 3.97
CA LEU A 240 16.33 14.64 4.40
C LEU A 240 17.07 13.51 3.66
N PHE A 241 16.36 12.42 3.32
CA PHE A 241 16.95 11.34 2.54
C PHE A 241 17.18 11.76 1.09
N ILE A 242 16.24 12.46 0.46
CA ILE A 242 16.35 13.07 -0.88
C ILE A 242 17.51 14.06 -0.93
N ASP A 243 17.69 14.88 0.10
CA ASP A 243 18.79 15.84 0.22
C ASP A 243 20.19 15.20 0.46
N GLY A 244 20.26 13.87 0.61
CA GLY A 244 21.50 13.15 0.92
C GLY A 244 22.02 13.39 2.34
N LYS A 245 21.15 13.84 3.27
CA LYS A 245 21.50 14.15 4.67
C LYS A 245 21.09 13.07 5.65
N LEU A 246 20.54 11.96 5.18
CA LEU A 246 20.10 10.84 6.00
C LEU A 246 20.78 9.55 5.56
N GLY A 247 21.42 8.84 6.51
CA GLY A 247 22.15 7.60 6.24
C GLY A 247 21.24 6.42 5.98
N MET A 248 20.18 6.27 6.77
CA MET A 248 19.24 5.16 6.69
C MET A 248 17.82 5.64 6.94
N ILE A 249 16.86 5.16 6.14
CA ILE A 249 15.43 5.43 6.33
C ILE A 249 14.65 4.11 6.30
N TYR A 250 13.63 3.97 7.17
CA TYR A 250 12.65 2.89 7.06
C TYR A 250 11.46 3.40 6.27
N ASN A 251 11.40 3.02 4.97
CA ASN A 251 10.40 3.52 4.02
C ASN A 251 10.08 2.45 2.97
N GLY A 252 9.04 2.69 2.17
CA GLY A 252 8.55 1.75 1.18
C GLY A 252 9.03 2.00 -0.24
N PRO A 253 8.68 1.09 -1.19
CA PRO A 253 9.12 1.19 -2.59
C PRO A 253 8.57 2.41 -3.33
N TRP A 254 7.49 3.01 -2.85
CA TRP A 254 6.92 4.25 -3.42
C TRP A 254 7.88 5.43 -3.41
N ALA A 255 8.88 5.45 -2.51
CA ALA A 255 9.87 6.51 -2.40
C ALA A 255 11.08 6.32 -3.34
N ILE A 256 11.30 5.12 -3.87
CA ILE A 256 12.49 4.78 -4.68
C ILE A 256 12.63 5.66 -5.93
N PRO A 257 11.56 5.99 -6.70
CA PRO A 257 11.70 6.87 -7.86
C PRO A 257 12.31 8.23 -7.47
N ASN A 258 11.80 8.88 -6.43
CA ASN A 258 12.28 10.19 -5.99
C ASN A 258 13.75 10.14 -5.51
N TYR A 259 14.16 9.05 -4.83
CA TYR A 259 15.55 8.87 -4.40
C TYR A 259 16.49 8.68 -5.59
N ARG A 260 16.07 7.92 -6.62
CA ARG A 260 16.84 7.75 -7.87
C ARG A 260 16.97 9.07 -8.62
N ASP A 261 15.87 9.82 -8.74
CA ASP A 261 15.85 11.12 -9.45
C ASP A 261 16.72 12.16 -8.76
N ALA A 262 16.81 12.12 -7.43
CA ALA A 262 17.72 12.93 -6.64
C ALA A 262 19.19 12.47 -6.72
N GLY A 263 19.47 11.32 -7.33
CA GLY A 263 20.82 10.77 -7.47
C GLY A 263 21.34 10.10 -6.21
N VAL A 264 20.49 9.74 -5.24
CA VAL A 264 20.91 9.02 -4.02
C VAL A 264 21.17 7.56 -4.36
N ASN A 265 22.37 7.08 -4.02
CA ASN A 265 22.73 5.67 -4.19
C ASN A 265 22.12 4.82 -3.07
N VAL A 266 21.14 3.99 -3.41
CA VAL A 266 20.38 3.25 -2.41
C VAL A 266 20.66 1.74 -2.45
N LYS A 267 20.67 1.12 -1.25
CA LYS A 267 20.56 -0.31 -1.04
C LYS A 267 19.34 -0.60 -0.17
N VAL A 268 18.50 -1.54 -0.61
CA VAL A 268 17.31 -1.98 0.15
C VAL A 268 17.62 -3.31 0.82
N MET A 269 17.22 -3.45 2.09
CA MET A 269 17.43 -4.67 2.87
C MET A 269 16.40 -4.77 4.01
N PRO A 270 16.18 -5.97 4.58
CA PRO A 270 15.48 -6.09 5.87
C PRO A 270 16.14 -5.23 6.95
N VAL A 271 15.37 -4.75 7.94
CA VAL A 271 15.98 -4.31 9.19
C VAL A 271 16.80 -5.49 9.73
N PRO A 272 18.11 -5.30 10.00
CA PRO A 272 18.95 -6.42 10.38
C PRO A 272 18.52 -7.01 11.72
N PRO A 273 18.70 -8.33 11.92
CA PRO A 273 18.34 -8.96 13.19
C PRO A 273 19.20 -8.44 14.35
N THR A 274 18.72 -8.59 15.57
CA THR A 274 19.56 -8.38 16.76
C THR A 274 20.71 -9.37 16.80
N ALA A 275 21.75 -9.07 17.57
CA ALA A 275 22.92 -9.95 17.71
C ALA A 275 22.59 -11.35 18.22
N ASP A 276 21.51 -11.51 18.98
CA ASP A 276 20.96 -12.79 19.45
C ASP A 276 19.97 -13.46 18.49
N GLY A 277 19.71 -12.84 17.30
CA GLY A 277 18.99 -13.43 16.19
C GLY A 277 17.50 -13.15 16.15
N GLN A 278 16.98 -12.16 16.87
CA GLN A 278 15.60 -11.70 16.73
C GLN A 278 15.42 -10.92 15.42
N TYR A 279 14.45 -11.32 14.60
CA TYR A 279 14.09 -10.64 13.35
C TYR A 279 12.99 -9.61 13.56
N PHE A 280 12.98 -8.60 12.69
CA PHE A 280 11.99 -7.54 12.68
C PHE A 280 11.02 -7.73 11.51
N ASN A 281 9.72 -7.83 11.82
CA ASN A 281 8.67 -8.10 10.85
C ASN A 281 7.60 -6.99 10.91
N GLY A 282 7.55 -6.16 9.89
CA GLY A 282 6.57 -5.09 9.76
C GLY A 282 5.27 -5.53 9.09
N PHE A 283 4.44 -4.57 8.74
CA PHE A 283 3.28 -4.81 7.89
C PHE A 283 3.68 -5.11 6.44
N MET A 284 2.89 -5.98 5.82
CA MET A 284 2.84 -6.15 4.38
C MET A 284 1.51 -5.59 3.87
N GLY A 285 1.56 -4.69 2.91
CA GLY A 285 0.44 -4.21 2.13
C GLY A 285 0.31 -4.95 0.82
N VAL A 286 -0.92 -5.14 0.36
CA VAL A 286 -1.23 -5.50 -1.02
C VAL A 286 -2.09 -4.41 -1.60
N GLN A 287 -1.64 -3.85 -2.69
CA GLN A 287 -2.38 -2.84 -3.44
C GLN A 287 -3.13 -3.50 -4.58
N GLY A 288 -4.36 -3.10 -4.81
CA GLY A 288 -5.19 -3.67 -5.86
C GLY A 288 -6.21 -2.69 -6.40
N ILE A 289 -7.03 -3.20 -7.28
CA ILE A 289 -8.02 -2.45 -8.04
C ILE A 289 -9.40 -2.86 -7.59
N LEU A 290 -10.22 -1.91 -7.17
CA LEU A 290 -11.60 -2.15 -6.79
C LEU A 290 -12.56 -1.69 -7.87
N LEU A 291 -13.62 -2.46 -8.08
CA LEU A 291 -14.73 -2.12 -8.95
C LEU A 291 -15.90 -1.61 -8.10
N ASN A 292 -16.40 -0.42 -8.45
CA ASN A 292 -17.60 0.13 -7.85
C ASN A 292 -18.83 -0.74 -8.19
N GLN A 293 -19.56 -1.18 -7.16
CA GLN A 293 -20.78 -1.99 -7.31
C GLN A 293 -21.85 -1.29 -8.17
N PHE A 294 -21.90 0.02 -8.16
CA PHE A 294 -22.90 0.84 -8.86
C PHE A 294 -22.43 1.32 -10.24
N SER A 295 -21.27 0.86 -10.71
CA SER A 295 -20.75 1.21 -12.03
C SER A 295 -21.69 0.77 -13.15
N ALA A 296 -22.11 1.72 -13.99
CA ALA A 296 -22.85 1.42 -15.23
C ALA A 296 -21.94 0.81 -16.31
N ASN A 297 -20.62 0.96 -16.18
CA ASN A 297 -19.59 0.52 -17.14
C ASN A 297 -18.79 -0.68 -16.62
N SER A 298 -19.38 -1.50 -15.73
CA SER A 298 -18.68 -2.53 -14.96
C SER A 298 -17.86 -3.53 -15.81
N VAL A 299 -18.33 -3.87 -17.02
CA VAL A 299 -17.60 -4.79 -17.91
C VAL A 299 -16.35 -4.17 -18.46
N ASP A 300 -16.41 -2.94 -18.97
CA ASP A 300 -15.24 -2.21 -19.51
C ASP A 300 -14.26 -1.86 -18.40
N ALA A 301 -14.78 -1.46 -17.23
CA ALA A 301 -13.99 -1.22 -16.03
C ALA A 301 -13.24 -2.48 -15.59
N ALA A 302 -13.90 -3.65 -15.51
CA ALA A 302 -13.25 -4.91 -15.18
C ALA A 302 -12.20 -5.33 -16.25
N ASN A 303 -12.44 -5.03 -17.51
CA ASN A 303 -11.47 -5.28 -18.58
C ASN A 303 -10.24 -4.38 -18.44
N PHE A 304 -10.41 -3.09 -18.09
CA PHE A 304 -9.29 -2.21 -17.81
C PHE A 304 -8.52 -2.65 -16.55
N ALA A 305 -9.21 -3.06 -15.49
CA ALA A 305 -8.56 -3.63 -14.29
C ALA A 305 -7.68 -4.84 -14.64
N LYS A 306 -8.17 -5.78 -15.47
CA LYS A 306 -7.37 -6.91 -15.96
C LYS A 306 -6.21 -6.47 -16.86
N TRP A 307 -6.42 -5.43 -17.67
CA TRP A 307 -5.37 -4.88 -18.54
C TRP A 307 -4.18 -4.37 -17.72
N ILE A 308 -4.42 -3.55 -16.71
CA ILE A 308 -3.34 -2.97 -15.89
C ILE A 308 -2.78 -3.94 -14.84
N THR A 309 -3.43 -5.09 -14.60
CA THR A 309 -2.90 -6.17 -13.74
C THR A 309 -2.28 -7.33 -14.55
N ARG A 310 -2.18 -7.23 -15.88
CA ARG A 310 -1.48 -8.24 -16.68
C ARG A 310 0.02 -8.28 -16.33
N PRO A 311 0.71 -9.43 -16.47
CA PRO A 311 2.12 -9.55 -16.07
C PRO A 311 3.01 -8.45 -16.66
N ALA A 312 2.90 -8.14 -17.95
CA ALA A 312 3.72 -7.11 -18.59
C ALA A 312 3.54 -5.71 -17.97
N ALA A 313 2.32 -5.32 -17.60
CA ALA A 313 2.06 -4.04 -16.94
C ALA A 313 2.66 -4.01 -15.53
N GLN A 314 2.56 -5.12 -14.78
CA GLN A 314 3.17 -5.24 -13.46
C GLN A 314 4.70 -5.22 -13.52
N VAL A 315 5.33 -5.84 -14.54
CA VAL A 315 6.79 -5.76 -14.78
C VAL A 315 7.21 -4.31 -15.00
N THR A 316 6.49 -3.58 -15.86
CA THR A 316 6.81 -2.16 -16.12
C THR A 316 6.72 -1.32 -14.85
N LEU A 317 5.66 -1.48 -14.07
CA LEU A 317 5.49 -0.76 -12.80
C LEU A 317 6.57 -1.14 -11.78
N ALA A 318 6.90 -2.44 -11.68
CA ALA A 318 7.93 -2.93 -10.77
C ALA A 318 9.31 -2.34 -11.09
N ASN A 319 9.72 -2.32 -12.36
CA ASN A 319 10.98 -1.72 -12.80
C ASN A 319 11.06 -0.22 -12.52
N LEU A 320 9.92 0.47 -12.57
CA LEU A 320 9.82 1.88 -12.27
C LEU A 320 9.97 2.17 -10.76
N THR A 321 9.32 1.37 -9.91
CA THR A 321 9.08 1.70 -8.50
C THR A 321 9.79 0.80 -7.51
N GLY A 322 10.22 -0.41 -7.90
CA GLY A 322 10.71 -1.43 -6.96
C GLY A 322 9.61 -2.22 -6.25
N LYS A 323 8.34 -2.04 -6.60
CA LYS A 323 7.20 -2.79 -6.04
C LYS A 323 7.22 -4.24 -6.51
N ILE A 324 6.75 -5.14 -5.65
CA ILE A 324 6.76 -6.57 -5.94
C ILE A 324 5.46 -6.94 -6.69
N PRO A 325 5.52 -7.43 -7.94
CA PRO A 325 4.32 -7.84 -8.66
C PRO A 325 3.48 -8.89 -7.90
N SER A 326 2.16 -8.78 -7.99
CA SER A 326 1.25 -9.82 -7.48
C SER A 326 1.16 -11.03 -8.41
N SER A 327 1.49 -10.87 -9.70
CA SER A 327 1.66 -11.96 -10.67
C SER A 327 2.96 -12.71 -10.41
N ASN A 328 2.89 -14.03 -10.25
CA ASN A 328 4.07 -14.88 -10.05
C ASN A 328 5.02 -14.82 -11.25
N LYS A 329 4.47 -14.74 -12.49
CA LYS A 329 5.27 -14.61 -13.71
C LYS A 329 6.03 -13.30 -13.74
N ALA A 330 5.35 -12.18 -13.44
CA ALA A 330 5.97 -10.87 -13.38
C ALA A 330 7.02 -10.80 -12.27
N ALA A 331 6.71 -11.31 -11.07
CA ALA A 331 7.65 -11.34 -9.95
C ALA A 331 8.93 -12.13 -10.27
N GLN A 332 8.79 -13.26 -10.98
CA GLN A 332 9.95 -14.05 -11.44
C GLN A 332 10.81 -13.27 -12.45
N GLU A 333 10.18 -12.53 -13.38
CA GLU A 333 10.88 -11.75 -14.40
C GLU A 333 11.76 -10.64 -13.79
N VAL A 334 11.26 -9.96 -12.74
CA VAL A 334 11.96 -8.83 -12.10
C VAL A 334 12.81 -9.24 -10.90
N SER A 335 12.88 -10.52 -10.54
CA SER A 335 13.49 -11.02 -9.30
C SER A 335 15.00 -10.74 -9.18
N SER A 336 15.69 -10.43 -10.28
CA SER A 336 17.12 -10.08 -10.29
C SER A 336 17.40 -8.59 -9.99
N ASP A 337 16.39 -7.73 -9.97
CA ASP A 337 16.57 -6.33 -9.58
C ASP A 337 16.90 -6.26 -8.08
N PRO A 338 18.03 -5.62 -7.68
CA PRO A 338 18.47 -5.61 -6.28
C PRO A 338 17.52 -4.84 -5.36
N ILE A 339 16.79 -3.84 -5.85
CA ILE A 339 15.80 -3.09 -5.08
C ILE A 339 14.59 -3.97 -4.78
N ILE A 340 14.03 -4.63 -5.83
CA ILE A 340 12.89 -5.54 -5.69
C ILE A 340 13.28 -6.73 -4.79
N ALA A 341 14.47 -7.30 -4.99
CA ALA A 341 14.99 -8.39 -4.15
C ALA A 341 15.14 -7.96 -2.68
N GLY A 342 15.59 -6.73 -2.43
CA GLY A 342 15.71 -6.16 -1.10
C GLY A 342 14.36 -6.03 -0.39
N PHE A 343 13.34 -5.49 -1.06
CA PHE A 343 11.98 -5.42 -0.53
C PHE A 343 11.38 -6.82 -0.34
N ALA A 344 11.56 -7.72 -1.30
CA ALA A 344 11.08 -9.09 -1.18
C ALA A 344 11.67 -9.82 0.03
N ALA A 345 12.97 -9.61 0.31
CA ALA A 345 13.63 -10.14 1.49
C ALA A 345 13.07 -9.53 2.79
N ALA A 346 12.81 -8.21 2.81
CA ALA A 346 12.23 -7.53 3.97
C ALA A 346 10.78 -7.99 4.27
N LEU A 347 10.03 -8.35 3.24
CA LEU A 347 8.64 -8.78 3.37
C LEU A 347 8.45 -10.30 3.48
N ALA A 348 9.53 -11.09 3.46
CA ALA A 348 9.44 -12.56 3.48
C ALA A 348 8.66 -13.11 4.69
N ASN A 349 8.74 -12.43 5.83
CA ASN A 349 8.03 -12.79 7.07
C ASN A 349 7.10 -11.66 7.57
N ALA A 350 6.82 -10.68 6.73
CA ALA A 350 5.95 -9.57 7.10
C ALA A 350 4.50 -10.00 7.33
N VAL A 351 3.79 -9.25 8.16
CA VAL A 351 2.42 -9.56 8.54
C VAL A 351 1.45 -8.84 7.60
N PRO A 352 0.57 -9.54 6.88
CA PRO A 352 -0.48 -8.87 6.12
C PRO A 352 -1.35 -7.99 7.04
N MET A 353 -1.58 -6.75 6.65
CA MET A 353 -2.53 -5.89 7.37
C MET A 353 -3.89 -6.59 7.48
N PRO A 354 -4.59 -6.45 8.60
CA PRO A 354 -5.95 -6.98 8.73
C PRO A 354 -6.89 -6.35 7.69
N ASN A 355 -7.72 -7.17 7.04
CA ASN A 355 -8.67 -6.71 6.02
C ASN A 355 -10.15 -6.76 6.50
N ILE A 356 -10.35 -6.76 7.79
CA ILE A 356 -11.68 -6.69 8.42
C ILE A 356 -12.09 -5.23 8.68
N PRO A 357 -13.41 -4.93 8.76
CA PRO A 357 -13.91 -3.56 8.93
C PRO A 357 -13.30 -2.84 10.14
N GLU A 358 -13.09 -3.54 11.22
CA GLU A 358 -12.57 -3.02 12.50
C GLU A 358 -11.16 -2.44 12.38
N MET A 359 -10.40 -2.82 11.34
CA MET A 359 -9.06 -2.25 11.11
C MET A 359 -9.11 -0.73 10.87
N GLY A 360 -10.18 -0.23 10.29
CA GLY A 360 -10.40 1.21 10.10
C GLY A 360 -10.37 2.01 11.39
N ASN A 361 -10.78 1.39 12.50
CA ASN A 361 -10.84 2.03 13.82
C ASN A 361 -9.48 2.04 14.55
N VAL A 362 -8.48 1.30 14.05
CA VAL A 362 -7.17 1.14 14.72
C VAL A 362 -6.23 2.31 14.43
N TRP A 363 -6.22 2.80 13.20
CA TRP A 363 -5.22 3.74 12.71
C TRP A 363 -5.13 5.03 13.53
N GLY A 364 -6.28 5.69 13.77
CA GLY A 364 -6.36 6.94 14.52
C GLY A 364 -5.90 6.77 15.97
N PRO A 365 -6.57 5.94 16.80
CA PRO A 365 -6.21 5.75 18.20
C PRO A 365 -4.75 5.33 18.41
N MET A 366 -4.20 4.48 17.54
CA MET A 366 -2.80 4.06 17.66
C MET A 366 -1.82 5.16 17.26
N GLY A 367 -2.11 5.96 16.23
CA GLY A 367 -1.29 7.12 15.87
C GLY A 367 -1.26 8.15 16.99
N ASP A 368 -2.41 8.45 17.59
CA ASP A 368 -2.51 9.37 18.74
C ASP A 368 -1.75 8.83 19.97
N ALA A 369 -1.85 7.53 20.25
CA ALA A 369 -1.12 6.90 21.35
C ALA A 369 0.41 6.97 21.14
N LEU A 370 0.90 6.67 19.93
CA LEU A 370 2.32 6.76 19.62
C LEU A 370 2.84 8.20 19.78
N THR A 371 2.07 9.18 19.29
CA THR A 371 2.41 10.60 19.48
C THR A 371 2.54 10.94 20.95
N GLN A 372 1.56 10.58 21.79
CA GLN A 372 1.60 10.83 23.24
C GLN A 372 2.78 10.15 23.93
N ILE A 373 3.09 8.89 23.55
CA ILE A 373 4.22 8.13 24.10
C ILE A 373 5.55 8.82 23.78
N LEU A 374 5.68 9.34 22.55
CA LEU A 374 6.93 9.90 22.05
C LEU A 374 7.14 11.37 22.43
N ASP A 375 6.11 12.08 22.89
CA ASP A 375 6.22 13.48 23.32
C ASP A 375 6.91 13.62 24.68
N ASN A 376 6.87 12.58 25.54
CA ASN A 376 7.42 12.65 26.88
C ASN A 376 8.17 11.36 27.26
N GLN A 377 9.41 11.50 27.70
CA GLN A 377 10.24 10.39 28.18
C GLN A 377 9.61 9.65 29.35
N GLU A 378 8.87 10.35 30.22
CA GLU A 378 8.20 9.80 31.41
C GLU A 378 6.76 9.32 31.13
N SER A 379 6.36 9.18 29.85
CA SER A 379 5.01 8.71 29.48
C SER A 379 4.73 7.30 30.02
N ASP A 380 3.53 7.12 30.56
CA ASP A 380 3.02 5.81 31.00
C ASP A 380 2.53 5.02 29.78
N VAL A 381 3.45 4.30 29.14
CA VAL A 381 3.19 3.55 27.91
C VAL A 381 2.02 2.57 28.06
N PRO A 382 1.96 1.72 29.12
CA PRO A 382 0.82 0.83 29.33
C PRO A 382 -0.52 1.56 29.46
N ALA A 383 -0.59 2.66 30.19
CA ALA A 383 -1.83 3.41 30.37
C ALA A 383 -2.32 4.03 29.05
N ILE A 384 -1.42 4.61 28.25
CA ILE A 384 -1.75 5.21 26.96
C ILE A 384 -2.24 4.15 25.97
N LEU A 385 -1.54 3.01 25.85
CA LEU A 385 -1.93 1.92 24.95
C LEU A 385 -3.26 1.28 25.36
N ASN A 386 -3.51 1.10 26.66
CA ASN A 386 -4.82 0.64 27.15
C ASN A 386 -5.95 1.62 26.78
N GLY A 387 -5.67 2.94 26.83
CA GLY A 387 -6.61 3.97 26.38
C GLY A 387 -6.92 3.86 24.88
N ALA A 388 -5.91 3.62 24.05
CA ALA A 388 -6.09 3.43 22.61
C ALA A 388 -6.88 2.15 22.31
N ALA A 389 -6.55 1.03 22.96
CA ALA A 389 -7.27 -0.23 22.78
C ALA A 389 -8.75 -0.08 23.16
N ALA A 390 -9.06 0.59 24.27
CA ALA A 390 -10.44 0.86 24.69
C ALA A 390 -11.21 1.74 23.69
N GLN A 391 -10.55 2.69 22.99
CA GLN A 391 -11.18 3.47 21.93
C GLN A 391 -11.51 2.59 20.70
N VAL A 392 -10.62 1.67 20.33
CA VAL A 392 -10.86 0.72 19.22
C VAL A 392 -12.03 -0.22 19.55
N GLU A 393 -12.14 -0.70 20.79
CA GLU A 393 -13.25 -1.56 21.24
C GLU A 393 -14.61 -0.83 21.30
N GLY A 394 -14.58 0.48 21.56
CA GLY A 394 -15.78 1.32 21.70
C GLY A 394 -16.39 1.81 20.39
N ASN A 395 -15.67 1.68 19.28
CA ASN A 395 -16.08 2.06 17.93
C ASN A 395 -16.58 0.86 17.13
#